data_c7193cebad9e0008f6ff5e8611498040
#
_entry.id   c7193cebad9e0008f6ff5e8611498040
#
_cell.length_a   1.000
_cell.length_b   1.000
_cell.length_c   1.000
_cell.angle_alpha   90.00
_cell.angle_beta   90.00
_cell.angle_gamma   90.00
#
_symmetry.space_group_name_H-M   'P 1'
#
loop_
_entity.id
_entity.type
_entity.pdbx_description
1 polymer ?
#
loop_
_entity_poly.entity_id
_entity_poly.type
_entity_poly.pdbx_seq_one_letter_code
_entity_poly.pdbx_strand_id
1 'polypeptide(L)'
;MRYIGNYKDWIKPEWIEFLLSNDGTKRPSGGENPDCEEFRQATSVGYDMSKTYWHHYTGAKFPFEIAPPFTTDKKYMWWFIKMTPGQFMPMHRDPHITQDGFTNCTRYWVALQDYDPGHIFIQGTQVLVNYKAGDVWSYDDANEIHGACNIGFTTRLTAHFTTYS
;
A
#
# COMPACT_ATOMS: atom_id res chain seq x y z
N MET A 1 -13.58 4.74 -1.23
CA MET A 1 -12.44 5.42 -1.90
C MET A 1 -12.95 6.49 -2.86
N ARG A 2 -12.21 7.57 -3.03
CA ARG A 2 -12.52 8.65 -3.98
C ARG A 2 -11.36 8.78 -4.98
N TYR A 3 -11.66 8.75 -6.27
CA TYR A 3 -10.68 9.01 -7.32
C TYR A 3 -10.26 10.49 -7.29
N ILE A 4 -8.95 10.74 -7.31
CA ILE A 4 -8.36 12.08 -7.24
C ILE A 4 -7.92 12.58 -8.62
N GLY A 5 -7.34 11.71 -9.43
CA GLY A 5 -6.83 12.03 -10.75
C GLY A 5 -5.74 11.08 -11.19
N ASN A 6 -5.22 11.33 -12.40
CA ASN A 6 -4.07 10.62 -12.94
C ASN A 6 -2.86 11.54 -12.96
N TYR A 7 -1.76 11.07 -12.39
CA TYR A 7 -0.48 11.79 -12.25
C TYR A 7 0.66 10.96 -12.81
N LYS A 8 0.49 10.41 -14.01
CA LYS A 8 1.45 9.51 -14.64
C LYS A 8 2.85 10.11 -14.76
N ASP A 9 2.96 11.40 -15.05
CA ASP A 9 4.24 12.10 -15.21
C ASP A 9 5.02 12.24 -13.89
N TRP A 10 4.37 12.02 -12.74
CA TRP A 10 5.01 11.95 -11.43
C TRP A 10 5.89 10.71 -11.29
N ILE A 11 5.52 9.60 -11.92
CA ILE A 11 6.24 8.33 -11.84
C ILE A 11 7.53 8.43 -12.62
N LYS A 12 8.66 8.15 -11.95
CA LYS A 12 9.97 8.16 -12.59
C LYS A 12 10.40 6.75 -12.97
N PRO A 13 10.92 6.52 -14.19
CA PRO A 13 11.39 5.21 -14.63
C PRO A 13 12.40 4.58 -13.67
N GLU A 14 13.32 5.38 -13.12
CA GLU A 14 14.34 4.94 -12.17
C GLU A 14 13.74 4.41 -10.86
N TRP A 15 12.56 4.85 -10.46
CA TRP A 15 11.87 4.30 -9.29
C TRP A 15 11.37 2.89 -9.55
N ILE A 16 10.79 2.68 -10.73
CA ILE A 16 10.28 1.37 -11.14
C ILE A 16 11.44 0.37 -11.27
N GLU A 17 12.51 0.77 -11.93
CA GLU A 17 13.72 -0.05 -12.09
C GLU A 17 14.31 -0.42 -10.72
N PHE A 18 14.42 0.55 -9.81
CA PHE A 18 14.91 0.31 -8.46
C PHE A 18 14.04 -0.69 -7.69
N LEU A 19 12.70 -0.49 -7.70
CA LEU A 19 11.75 -1.36 -7.00
C LEU A 19 11.78 -2.80 -7.54
N LEU A 20 11.93 -2.97 -8.84
CA LEU A 20 12.02 -4.28 -9.47
C LEU A 20 13.33 -5.00 -9.15
N SER A 21 14.45 -4.25 -9.09
CA SER A 21 15.80 -4.80 -8.93
C SER A 21 16.23 -4.99 -7.47
N ASN A 22 15.54 -4.36 -6.52
CA ASN A 22 15.91 -4.40 -5.11
C ASN A 22 14.78 -4.94 -4.24
N ASP A 23 15.16 -5.54 -3.12
CA ASP A 23 14.22 -5.95 -2.07
C ASP A 23 14.16 -4.89 -0.96
N GLY A 24 12.96 -4.44 -0.65
CA GLY A 24 12.68 -3.59 0.49
C GLY A 24 12.69 -4.38 1.81
N THR A 25 12.31 -3.71 2.87
CA THR A 25 12.07 -4.39 4.16
C THR A 25 10.90 -5.35 4.01
N LYS A 26 11.09 -6.61 4.35
CA LYS A 26 10.00 -7.59 4.40
C LYS A 26 9.06 -7.25 5.55
N ARG A 27 7.81 -6.98 5.23
CA ARG A 27 6.74 -6.77 6.21
C ARG A 27 5.85 -8.00 6.23
N PRO A 28 5.72 -8.70 7.36
CA PRO A 28 4.78 -9.81 7.49
C PRO A 28 3.35 -9.30 7.33
N SER A 29 2.49 -10.12 6.75
CA SER A 29 1.10 -9.74 6.47
C SER A 29 0.25 -9.48 7.71
N GLY A 30 0.69 -9.92 8.88
CA GLY A 30 0.10 -9.59 10.19
C GLY A 30 0.64 -8.30 10.82
N GLY A 31 1.41 -7.49 10.06
CA GLY A 31 2.06 -6.32 10.62
C GLY A 31 3.23 -6.65 11.53
N GLU A 32 3.62 -5.69 12.38
CA GLU A 32 4.69 -5.89 13.37
C GLU A 32 4.17 -6.55 14.67
N ASN A 33 2.85 -6.63 14.82
CA ASN A 33 2.22 -7.22 15.98
C ASN A 33 1.47 -8.50 15.61
N PRO A 34 2.09 -9.70 15.81
CA PRO A 34 1.46 -10.97 15.52
C PRO A 34 0.24 -11.27 16.43
N ASP A 35 0.07 -10.53 17.51
CA ASP A 35 -1.02 -10.67 18.46
C ASP A 35 -2.21 -9.76 18.16
N CYS A 36 -2.20 -9.02 17.04
CA CYS A 36 -3.36 -8.23 16.64
C CYS A 36 -4.56 -9.13 16.29
N GLU A 37 -5.76 -8.60 16.44
CA GLU A 37 -7.00 -9.36 16.24
C GLU A 37 -7.10 -9.93 14.82
N GLU A 38 -6.74 -9.13 13.81
CA GLU A 38 -6.80 -9.52 12.41
C GLU A 38 -5.82 -10.67 12.09
N PHE A 39 -4.64 -10.66 12.71
CA PHE A 39 -3.68 -11.75 12.57
C PHE A 39 -4.22 -13.05 13.19
N ARG A 40 -4.78 -12.97 14.40
CA ARG A 40 -5.40 -14.12 15.08
C ARG A 40 -6.56 -14.68 14.27
N GLN A 41 -7.43 -13.82 13.73
CA GLN A 41 -8.53 -14.24 12.87
C GLN A 41 -8.03 -14.93 11.61
N ALA A 42 -7.06 -14.34 10.89
CA ALA A 42 -6.49 -14.95 9.70
C ALA A 42 -5.89 -16.34 10.01
N THR A 43 -5.11 -16.45 11.07
CA THR A 43 -4.51 -17.72 11.48
C THR A 43 -5.57 -18.75 11.88
N SER A 44 -6.63 -18.35 12.57
CA SER A 44 -7.71 -19.25 13.01
C SER A 44 -8.48 -19.90 11.85
N VAL A 45 -8.52 -19.24 10.69
CA VAL A 45 -9.16 -19.78 9.47
C VAL A 45 -8.16 -20.42 8.50
N GLY A 46 -6.92 -20.62 8.92
CA GLY A 46 -5.94 -21.44 8.20
C GLY A 46 -4.95 -20.67 7.33
N TYR A 47 -4.86 -19.34 7.43
CA TYR A 47 -3.79 -18.61 6.76
C TYR A 47 -2.44 -18.90 7.41
N ASP A 48 -1.44 -19.25 6.61
CA ASP A 48 -0.06 -19.37 7.05
C ASP A 48 0.62 -17.99 6.95
N MET A 49 0.50 -17.20 8.01
CA MET A 49 1.01 -15.83 8.05
C MET A 49 2.53 -15.75 8.02
N SER A 50 3.24 -16.87 8.23
CA SER A 50 4.71 -16.92 8.12
C SER A 50 5.19 -16.85 6.67
N LYS A 51 4.33 -17.19 5.71
CA LYS A 51 4.62 -17.21 4.27
C LYS A 51 4.15 -15.96 3.54
N THR A 52 3.36 -15.13 4.19
CA THR A 52 2.80 -13.92 3.61
C THR A 52 3.58 -12.70 4.04
N TYR A 53 4.09 -11.94 3.08
CA TYR A 53 4.80 -10.69 3.31
C TYR A 53 4.71 -9.83 2.04
N TRP A 54 5.12 -8.58 2.16
CA TRP A 54 5.38 -7.71 1.02
C TRP A 54 6.69 -6.96 1.26
N HIS A 55 7.24 -6.36 0.22
CA HIS A 55 8.40 -5.49 0.34
C HIS A 55 7.94 -4.05 0.53
N HIS A 56 8.45 -3.43 1.58
CA HIS A 56 8.15 -2.07 2.00
C HIS A 56 9.39 -1.19 1.87
N TYR A 57 9.23 -0.02 1.26
CA TYR A 57 10.32 0.91 1.02
C TYR A 57 9.97 2.27 1.59
N THR A 58 10.81 2.78 2.47
CA THR A 58 10.78 4.14 3.03
C THR A 58 12.20 4.61 3.23
N GLY A 59 12.42 5.93 3.29
CA GLY A 59 13.69 6.52 3.71
C GLY A 59 14.94 5.79 3.20
N ALA A 60 15.70 5.20 4.11
CA ALA A 60 16.96 4.53 3.79
C ALA A 60 16.87 3.34 2.82
N LYS A 61 15.67 2.80 2.61
CA LYS A 61 15.42 1.70 1.66
C LYS A 61 14.93 2.16 0.29
N PHE A 62 14.81 3.47 0.09
CA PHE A 62 14.45 4.07 -1.19
C PHE A 62 15.25 5.36 -1.37
N PRO A 63 16.29 5.38 -2.22
CA PRO A 63 17.30 6.44 -2.25
C PRO A 63 16.86 7.70 -3.00
N PHE A 64 15.58 7.87 -3.24
CA PHE A 64 15.03 9.02 -3.95
C PHE A 64 14.20 9.90 -3.01
N GLU A 65 14.25 11.19 -3.26
CA GLU A 65 13.38 12.15 -2.59
C GLU A 65 11.97 12.06 -3.18
N ILE A 66 10.96 11.93 -2.30
CA ILE A 66 9.58 11.71 -2.68
C ILE A 66 8.68 12.81 -2.12
N ALA A 67 7.94 13.45 -3.00
CA ALA A 67 6.83 14.32 -2.66
C ALA A 67 5.53 13.74 -3.23
N PRO A 68 4.36 14.01 -2.64
CA PRO A 68 3.08 13.58 -3.18
C PRO A 68 2.85 14.11 -4.61
N PRO A 69 2.16 13.36 -5.49
CA PRO A 69 1.82 13.82 -6.83
C PRO A 69 0.77 14.94 -6.85
N PHE A 70 0.09 15.15 -5.73
CA PHE A 70 -0.96 16.15 -5.54
C PHE A 70 -0.49 17.25 -4.58
N THR A 71 -1.06 18.43 -4.72
CA THR A 71 -0.77 19.56 -3.80
C THR A 71 -1.36 19.29 -2.42
N THR A 72 -0.55 19.48 -1.39
CA THR A 72 -0.97 19.44 0.01
C THR A 72 -0.16 20.43 0.85
N ASP A 73 -0.81 21.12 1.77
CA ASP A 73 -0.21 21.94 2.82
C ASP A 73 0.00 21.17 4.13
N LYS A 74 -0.49 19.92 4.19
CA LYS A 74 -0.34 19.04 5.33
C LYS A 74 1.03 18.37 5.35
N LYS A 75 1.47 17.94 6.52
CA LYS A 75 2.57 17.00 6.65
C LYS A 75 2.19 15.69 5.99
N TYR A 76 3.18 14.93 5.57
CA TYR A 76 2.93 13.62 4.97
C TYR A 76 4.02 12.62 5.32
N MET A 77 3.64 11.36 5.32
CA MET A 77 4.52 10.21 5.24
C MET A 77 4.23 9.45 3.95
N TRP A 78 5.20 8.70 3.48
CA TRP A 78 5.09 7.93 2.26
C TRP A 78 5.78 6.57 2.39
N TRP A 79 5.29 5.62 1.60
CA TRP A 79 5.96 4.34 1.39
C TRP A 79 5.58 3.74 0.04
N PHE A 80 6.45 2.87 -0.47
CA PHE A 80 6.16 2.05 -1.64
C PHE A 80 5.97 0.60 -1.21
N ILE A 81 5.15 -0.12 -1.95
CA ILE A 81 4.89 -1.54 -1.75
C ILE A 81 5.18 -2.28 -3.06
N LYS A 82 5.99 -3.34 -2.95
CA LYS A 82 6.17 -4.35 -3.98
C LYS A 82 5.58 -5.66 -3.49
N MET A 83 4.69 -6.24 -4.28
CA MET A 83 4.15 -7.59 -4.10
C MET A 83 4.50 -8.44 -5.31
N THR A 84 5.28 -9.50 -5.09
CA THR A 84 5.52 -10.52 -6.13
C THR A 84 4.33 -11.49 -6.22
N PRO A 85 4.21 -12.31 -7.28
CA PRO A 85 3.15 -13.30 -7.39
C PRO A 85 3.02 -14.19 -6.14
N GLY A 86 1.78 -14.40 -5.72
CA GLY A 86 1.44 -15.20 -4.53
C GLY A 86 1.46 -14.43 -3.20
N GLN A 87 1.90 -13.19 -3.19
CA GLN A 87 1.90 -12.37 -1.97
C GLN A 87 0.54 -11.73 -1.74
N PHE A 88 0.17 -11.63 -0.47
CA PHE A 88 -1.06 -10.95 -0.08
C PHE A 88 -0.93 -10.30 1.30
N MET A 89 -1.79 -9.33 1.52
CA MET A 89 -2.02 -8.64 2.77
C MET A 89 -3.48 -8.92 3.15
N PRO A 90 -3.75 -9.69 4.21
CA PRO A 90 -5.12 -9.96 4.63
C PRO A 90 -5.90 -8.69 4.92
N MET A 91 -7.21 -8.81 4.97
CA MET A 91 -8.07 -7.69 5.40
C MET A 91 -7.74 -7.29 6.83
N HIS A 92 -7.36 -6.05 7.05
CA HIS A 92 -6.94 -5.49 8.34
C HIS A 92 -7.31 -4.02 8.46
N ARG A 93 -7.13 -3.48 9.64
CA ARG A 93 -7.18 -2.04 9.93
C ARG A 93 -5.79 -1.56 10.32
N ASP A 94 -5.56 -0.27 10.18
CA ASP A 94 -4.32 0.38 10.62
C ASP A 94 -4.58 1.32 11.80
N PRO A 95 -4.82 0.79 13.01
CA PRO A 95 -5.16 1.60 14.18
C PRO A 95 -4.00 2.50 14.64
N HIS A 96 -2.77 2.19 14.25
CA HIS A 96 -1.58 2.93 14.65
C HIS A 96 -1.63 4.43 14.27
N ILE A 97 -2.34 4.81 13.21
CA ILE A 97 -2.46 6.21 12.79
C ILE A 97 -3.15 7.06 13.88
N THR A 98 -4.14 6.49 14.55
CA THR A 98 -4.80 7.17 15.66
C THR A 98 -4.02 7.04 16.97
N GLN A 99 -3.23 5.97 17.14
CA GLN A 99 -2.41 5.74 18.33
C GLN A 99 -1.19 6.65 18.37
N ASP A 100 -0.62 7.02 17.22
CA ASP A 100 0.53 7.91 17.12
C ASP A 100 0.16 9.39 17.24
N GLY A 101 -1.09 9.72 17.54
CA GLY A 101 -1.55 11.09 17.76
C GLY A 101 -1.74 11.91 16.49
N PHE A 102 -1.68 11.28 15.32
CA PHE A 102 -1.98 11.96 14.05
C PHE A 102 -3.47 12.27 13.95
N THR A 103 -3.79 13.48 13.57
CA THR A 103 -5.18 13.95 13.40
C THR A 103 -5.43 14.28 11.93
N ASN A 104 -6.71 14.27 11.55
CA ASN A 104 -7.14 14.62 10.19
C ASN A 104 -6.39 13.85 9.08
N CYS A 105 -6.15 12.57 9.31
CA CYS A 105 -5.43 11.72 8.37
C CYS A 105 -6.25 11.45 7.11
N THR A 106 -5.61 11.61 5.97
CA THR A 106 -6.12 11.17 4.68
C THR A 106 -5.10 10.26 4.05
N ARG A 107 -5.52 9.07 3.64
CA ARG A 107 -4.67 8.14 2.92
C ARG A 107 -4.87 8.26 1.43
N TYR A 108 -3.78 7.98 0.71
CA TYR A 108 -3.76 7.94 -0.74
C TYR A 108 -3.09 6.67 -1.20
N TRP A 109 -3.68 6.05 -2.18
CA TRP A 109 -3.16 4.91 -2.90
C TRP A 109 -2.85 5.35 -4.33
N VAL A 110 -1.65 5.04 -4.82
CA VAL A 110 -1.15 5.44 -6.15
C VAL A 110 -0.73 4.19 -6.92
N ALA A 111 -1.28 4.01 -8.12
CA ALA A 111 -0.83 2.99 -9.05
C ALA A 111 0.51 3.39 -9.68
N LEU A 112 1.54 2.58 -9.54
CA LEU A 112 2.84 2.82 -10.20
C LEU A 112 2.93 2.18 -11.59
N GLN A 113 1.98 1.34 -11.95
CA GLN A 113 1.88 0.63 -13.21
C GLN A 113 0.42 0.47 -13.61
N ASP A 114 0.17 0.14 -14.87
CA ASP A 114 -1.16 -0.26 -15.31
C ASP A 114 -1.61 -1.53 -14.58
N TYR A 115 -2.91 -1.66 -14.40
CA TYR A 115 -3.52 -2.87 -13.86
C TYR A 115 -3.11 -4.09 -14.69
N ASP A 116 -2.68 -5.13 -13.97
CA ASP A 116 -2.50 -6.46 -14.53
C ASP A 116 -3.42 -7.44 -13.80
N PRO A 117 -4.06 -8.40 -14.50
CA PRO A 117 -4.96 -9.36 -13.87
C PRO A 117 -4.34 -10.04 -12.65
N GLY A 118 -5.04 -9.93 -11.51
CA GLY A 118 -4.56 -10.46 -10.22
C GLY A 118 -3.94 -9.42 -9.29
N HIS A 119 -3.71 -8.19 -9.74
CA HIS A 119 -3.27 -7.08 -8.89
C HIS A 119 -4.48 -6.41 -8.22
N ILE A 120 -4.82 -6.81 -7.02
CA ILE A 120 -6.06 -6.42 -6.34
C ILE A 120 -5.74 -5.57 -5.10
N PHE A 121 -6.50 -4.50 -4.92
CA PHE A 121 -6.60 -3.76 -3.67
C PHE A 121 -8.07 -3.65 -3.29
N ILE A 122 -8.38 -3.97 -2.04
CA ILE A 122 -9.75 -3.99 -1.51
C ILE A 122 -9.81 -3.01 -0.33
N GLN A 123 -10.85 -2.19 -0.29
CA GLN A 123 -11.15 -1.35 0.86
C GLN A 123 -12.65 -1.35 1.12
N GLY A 124 -13.05 -1.84 2.29
CA GLY A 124 -14.45 -2.10 2.60
C GLY A 124 -15.07 -3.03 1.56
N THR A 125 -16.04 -2.53 0.82
CA THR A 125 -16.72 -3.24 -0.27
C THR A 125 -16.21 -2.85 -1.67
N GLN A 126 -15.24 -1.96 -1.77
CA GLN A 126 -14.70 -1.49 -3.04
C GLN A 126 -13.44 -2.27 -3.43
N VAL A 127 -13.34 -2.61 -4.70
CA VAL A 127 -12.19 -3.30 -5.27
C VAL A 127 -11.59 -2.42 -6.36
N LEU A 128 -10.29 -2.12 -6.26
CA LEU A 128 -9.55 -1.43 -7.31
C LEU A 128 -9.01 -2.43 -8.32
N VAL A 129 -9.53 -2.32 -9.53
CA VAL A 129 -9.11 -3.06 -10.73
C VAL A 129 -9.15 -2.11 -11.93
N ASN A 130 -8.53 -2.47 -13.03
CA ASN A 130 -8.53 -1.69 -14.29
C ASN A 130 -7.96 -0.27 -14.15
N TYR A 131 -7.14 -0.01 -13.16
CA TYR A 131 -6.46 1.27 -12.98
C TYR A 131 -5.32 1.45 -13.99
N LYS A 132 -4.92 2.70 -14.17
CA LYS A 132 -3.78 3.09 -14.98
C LYS A 132 -2.63 3.59 -14.12
N ALA A 133 -1.41 3.46 -14.63
CA ALA A 133 -0.25 4.09 -14.01
C ALA A 133 -0.52 5.57 -13.75
N GLY A 134 -0.25 6.03 -12.54
CA GLY A 134 -0.49 7.40 -12.10
C GLY A 134 -1.88 7.65 -11.50
N ASP A 135 -2.81 6.69 -11.57
CA ASP A 135 -4.10 6.85 -10.91
C ASP A 135 -3.96 6.93 -9.39
N VAL A 136 -4.66 7.88 -8.80
CA VAL A 136 -4.66 8.14 -7.36
C VAL A 136 -6.06 8.06 -6.79
N TRP A 137 -6.21 7.33 -5.69
CA TRP A 137 -7.43 7.31 -4.86
C TRP A 137 -7.12 7.75 -3.45
N SER A 138 -8.04 8.50 -2.84
CA SER A 138 -8.01 8.81 -1.42
C SER A 138 -9.05 8.02 -0.65
N TYR A 139 -8.77 7.79 0.62
CA TYR A 139 -9.70 7.28 1.60
C TYR A 139 -9.43 7.93 2.95
N ASP A 140 -10.49 8.49 3.52
CA ASP A 140 -10.40 9.35 4.70
C ASP A 140 -10.53 8.56 6.01
N ASP A 141 -11.04 7.33 5.92
CA ASP A 141 -11.17 6.44 7.08
C ASP A 141 -10.00 5.44 7.16
N ALA A 142 -9.03 5.80 8.00
CA ALA A 142 -7.89 4.93 8.30
C ALA A 142 -8.29 3.65 9.06
N ASN A 143 -9.49 3.62 9.63
CA ASN A 143 -10.03 2.45 10.34
C ASN A 143 -10.84 1.53 9.42
N GLU A 144 -11.07 1.92 8.18
CA GLU A 144 -11.77 1.06 7.23
C GLU A 144 -10.93 -0.17 6.90
N ILE A 145 -11.57 -1.34 6.95
CA ILE A 145 -10.90 -2.61 6.66
C ILE A 145 -10.41 -2.63 5.22
N HIS A 146 -9.16 -2.98 5.01
CA HIS A 146 -8.56 -3.05 3.69
C HIS A 146 -7.56 -4.21 3.57
N GLY A 147 -7.25 -4.58 2.34
CA GLY A 147 -6.29 -5.63 2.05
C GLY A 147 -5.84 -5.58 0.59
N ALA A 148 -4.84 -6.37 0.27
CA ALA A 148 -4.29 -6.41 -1.07
C ALA A 148 -3.78 -7.82 -1.40
N CYS A 149 -3.80 -8.18 -2.68
CA CYS A 149 -3.15 -9.41 -3.12
C CYS A 149 -2.57 -9.26 -4.53
N ASN A 150 -1.62 -10.11 -4.81
CA ASN A 150 -1.09 -10.36 -6.13
C ASN A 150 -1.26 -11.84 -6.45
N ILE A 151 -2.38 -12.17 -7.07
CA ILE A 151 -2.69 -13.52 -7.58
C ILE A 151 -2.39 -13.63 -9.08
N GLY A 152 -1.73 -12.62 -9.65
CA GLY A 152 -1.30 -12.57 -11.05
C GLY A 152 0.08 -13.17 -11.27
N PHE A 153 0.68 -12.86 -12.43
CA PHE A 153 1.96 -13.39 -12.86
C PHE A 153 3.09 -12.37 -12.89
N THR A 154 2.79 -11.10 -12.69
CA THR A 154 3.76 -10.00 -12.68
C THR A 154 3.85 -9.35 -11.31
N THR A 155 4.92 -8.60 -11.07
CA THR A 155 5.09 -7.87 -9.81
C THR A 155 4.15 -6.66 -9.75
N ARG A 156 3.45 -6.51 -8.64
CA ARG A 156 2.58 -5.37 -8.35
C ARG A 156 3.35 -4.30 -7.58
N LEU A 157 3.31 -3.05 -8.08
CA LEU A 157 3.96 -1.89 -7.48
C LEU A 157 2.93 -0.79 -7.18
N THR A 158 2.96 -0.27 -5.96
CA THR A 158 2.11 0.84 -5.53
C THR A 158 2.87 1.81 -4.64
N ALA A 159 2.47 3.08 -4.66
CA ALA A 159 2.91 4.06 -3.68
C ALA A 159 1.73 4.46 -2.79
N HIS A 160 2.06 4.81 -1.56
CA HIS A 160 1.09 5.22 -0.55
C HIS A 160 1.55 6.50 0.11
N PHE A 161 0.59 7.34 0.45
CA PHE A 161 0.82 8.53 1.27
C PHE A 161 -0.21 8.57 2.38
N THR A 162 0.18 9.12 3.51
CA THR A 162 -0.75 9.59 4.54
C THR A 162 -0.44 11.05 4.81
N THR A 163 -1.42 11.92 4.60
CA THR A 163 -1.33 13.32 5.02
C THR A 163 -1.98 13.48 6.39
N TYR A 164 -1.45 14.39 7.23
CA TYR A 164 -1.92 14.60 8.59
C TYR A 164 -1.64 16.04 9.08
N SER A 165 -2.34 16.43 10.13
CA SER A 165 -2.16 17.71 10.81
C SER A 165 -1.36 17.54 12.09
#